data_cd858b53079214c50be9f8da042f8caf
#
_entry.id   cd858b53079214c50be9f8da042f8caf
#
_cell.length_a   1.000
_cell.length_b   1.000
_cell.length_c   1.000
_cell.angle_alpha   90.00
_cell.angle_beta   90.00
_cell.angle_gamma   90.00
#
_symmetry.space_group_name_H-M   'P 1'
#
loop_
_entity.id
_entity.type
_entity.pdbx_description
1 polymer ?
#
loop_
_entity_poly.entity_id
_entity_poly.type
_entity_poly.pdbx_seq_one_letter_code
_entity_poly.pdbx_strand_id
1 'polypeptide(L)'
;WNERQQTADDYQQQLTKWLRESPDARGIAVLPAPIPGLGSSNGFSGYLTSHGSDNPLVLQGIAEGFIAELSKRPELTGLRTSLTADSPQLLLTVDRDRAYALGVDVDDVYETISAMMGSSYINDFTRNGKTYRVVMQAEAKYRSLPSDIGRASVRASSGEMVPISTLVTWERVSGPDSLTRMNGYLGSQIMGAAIQGVSSGEAIRIVEETARDYLPPGYQVEWIGQAYHEKRIGASSATAFGFGLLVMFLILAALYERWSLPIAVVLAVPYAFLGAMTAVWLRGTANDIYFQIGLLVLIGLTAKNAILIVEYAEQKMEEDGKGPFDAAIEAAGLRLRPILMTSLAFILGVTPMLLATGAGSAARHSMGTGVFGGMLAATFISTIFVPVFFTWFAKKRKAKR
;
A
#
# COMPACT_ATOMS: atom_id res chain seq x y z
N TRP A 1 4.04 26.45 -4.50
CA TRP A 1 4.70 25.16 -4.74
C TRP A 1 6.12 25.34 -5.30
N ASN A 2 6.38 26.34 -6.10
CA ASN A 2 7.69 26.61 -6.73
C ASN A 2 8.76 27.14 -5.77
N GLU A 3 8.42 27.50 -4.55
CA GLU A 3 9.34 28.03 -3.52
C GLU A 3 9.84 26.94 -2.53
N ARG A 4 9.36 25.72 -2.63
CA ARG A 4 9.77 24.65 -1.72
C ARG A 4 11.10 24.06 -2.18
N GLN A 5 12.11 24.23 -1.31
CA GLN A 5 13.45 23.65 -1.51
C GLN A 5 13.57 22.21 -0.97
N GLN A 6 12.61 21.74 -0.16
CA GLN A 6 12.66 20.44 0.51
C GLN A 6 11.45 19.58 0.11
N THR A 7 11.68 18.28 -0.04
CA THR A 7 10.68 17.27 -0.33
C THR A 7 10.00 16.75 0.96
N ALA A 8 8.91 15.99 0.83
CA ALA A 8 8.27 15.33 1.98
C ALA A 8 9.21 14.31 2.65
N ASP A 9 10.06 13.65 1.86
CA ASP A 9 11.07 12.70 2.35
C ASP A 9 12.15 13.40 3.19
N ASP A 10 12.61 14.59 2.76
CA ASP A 10 13.59 15.39 3.51
C ASP A 10 13.03 15.81 4.89
N TYR A 11 11.76 16.25 4.92
CA TYR A 11 11.09 16.59 6.19
C TYR A 11 10.88 15.35 7.08
N GLN A 12 10.52 14.22 6.51
CA GLN A 12 10.37 12.97 7.23
C GLN A 12 11.67 12.53 7.90
N GLN A 13 12.79 12.61 7.17
CA GLN A 13 14.10 12.28 7.71
C GLN A 13 14.51 13.24 8.83
N GLN A 14 14.35 14.55 8.64
CA GLN A 14 14.66 15.56 9.65
C GLN A 14 13.82 15.38 10.91
N LEU A 15 12.51 15.20 10.76
CA LEU A 15 11.61 14.97 11.89
C LEU A 15 11.92 13.66 12.62
N THR A 16 12.22 12.59 11.88
CA THR A 16 12.58 11.30 12.48
C THR A 16 13.89 11.41 13.27
N LYS A 17 14.88 12.15 12.74
CA LYS A 17 16.13 12.40 13.45
C LYS A 17 15.87 13.20 14.74
N TRP A 18 15.14 14.30 14.66
CA TRP A 18 14.79 15.12 15.82
C TRP A 18 14.02 14.33 16.89
N LEU A 19 13.04 13.50 16.48
CA LEU A 19 12.28 12.64 17.40
C LEU A 19 13.12 11.55 18.06
N ARG A 20 14.17 11.05 17.40
CA ARG A 20 15.11 10.09 17.99
C ARG A 20 16.04 10.71 19.01
N GLU A 21 16.41 11.97 18.82
CA GLU A 21 17.30 12.73 19.68
C GLU A 21 16.56 13.35 20.89
N SER A 22 15.22 13.33 20.89
CA SER A 22 14.42 13.86 22.00
C SER A 22 14.57 12.98 23.25
N PRO A 23 14.89 13.57 24.42
CA PRO A 23 15.00 12.84 25.69
C PRO A 23 13.63 12.43 26.26
N ASP A 24 12.56 13.18 25.89
CA ASP A 24 11.25 13.08 26.54
C ASP A 24 10.29 12.12 25.83
N ALA A 25 10.54 11.82 24.55
CA ALA A 25 9.66 10.97 23.76
C ALA A 25 10.41 10.27 22.61
N ARG A 26 10.02 9.05 22.30
CA ARG A 26 10.45 8.36 21.08
C ARG A 26 9.35 8.47 20.04
N GLY A 27 9.71 8.93 18.85
CA GLY A 27 8.77 9.08 17.75
C GLY A 27 9.41 8.83 16.40
N ILE A 28 8.57 8.61 15.42
CA ILE A 28 8.95 8.48 14.01
C ILE A 28 7.97 9.28 13.15
N ALA A 29 8.48 9.90 12.12
CA ALA A 29 7.65 10.52 11.10
C ALA A 29 7.36 9.49 10.00
N VAL A 30 6.09 9.33 9.65
CA VAL A 30 5.64 8.35 8.65
C VAL A 30 4.95 9.08 7.51
N LEU A 31 5.35 8.78 6.28
CA LEU A 31 4.64 9.27 5.10
C LEU A 31 3.36 8.45 4.87
N PRO A 32 2.27 9.10 4.43
CA PRO A 32 1.04 8.38 4.11
C PRO A 32 1.25 7.40 2.95
N ALA A 33 0.44 6.36 2.90
CA ALA A 33 0.45 5.42 1.79
C ALA A 33 0.16 6.14 0.46
N PRO A 34 0.78 5.68 -0.65
CA PRO A 34 0.59 6.29 -1.98
C PRO A 34 -0.85 6.28 -2.46
N ILE A 35 -1.62 5.26 -2.08
CA ILE A 35 -3.05 5.14 -2.38
C ILE A 35 -3.82 5.01 -1.07
N PRO A 36 -4.81 5.89 -0.81
CA PRO A 36 -5.69 5.77 0.33
C PRO A 36 -6.43 4.41 0.32
N GLY A 37 -6.44 3.73 1.47
CA GLY A 37 -7.10 2.43 1.62
C GLY A 37 -6.22 1.19 1.37
N LEU A 38 -5.01 1.33 0.79
CA LEU A 38 -4.07 0.22 0.60
C LEU A 38 -2.99 0.12 1.69
N GLY A 39 -3.16 0.82 2.80
CA GLY A 39 -2.25 0.81 3.92
C GLY A 39 -2.12 2.17 4.59
N SER A 40 -1.48 2.22 5.75
CA SER A 40 -1.31 3.46 6.54
C SER A 40 0.05 4.14 6.31
N SER A 41 1.01 3.47 5.66
CA SER A 41 2.37 3.97 5.46
C SER A 41 2.98 3.45 4.17
N ASN A 42 4.03 4.14 3.70
CA ASN A 42 4.87 3.65 2.61
C ASN A 42 5.76 2.51 3.13
N GLY A 43 5.69 1.32 2.49
CA GLY A 43 6.41 0.12 2.90
C GLY A 43 5.50 -1.10 3.04
N PHE A 44 6.02 -2.17 3.65
CA PHE A 44 5.24 -3.37 3.96
C PHE A 44 4.72 -3.34 5.39
N SER A 45 3.60 -4.04 5.59
CA SER A 45 2.96 -4.20 6.89
C SER A 45 2.34 -5.58 6.99
N GLY A 46 2.51 -6.23 8.13
CA GLY A 46 1.98 -7.55 8.42
C GLY A 46 1.80 -7.77 9.92
N TYR A 47 1.26 -8.91 10.30
CA TYR A 47 1.18 -9.36 11.67
C TYR A 47 2.00 -10.63 11.85
N LEU A 48 2.86 -10.65 12.84
CA LEU A 48 3.40 -11.88 13.39
C LEU A 48 2.36 -12.48 14.33
N THR A 49 1.71 -13.55 13.89
CA THR A 49 0.63 -14.21 14.63
C THR A 49 1.12 -15.42 15.41
N SER A 50 0.55 -15.63 16.60
CA SER A 50 0.82 -16.79 17.46
C SER A 50 -0.37 -17.74 17.41
N HIS A 51 -0.16 -18.95 16.88
CA HIS A 51 -1.15 -20.03 16.82
C HIS A 51 -1.04 -21.01 17.98
N GLY A 52 0.00 -20.90 18.81
CA GLY A 52 0.28 -21.86 19.89
C GLY A 52 0.23 -21.29 21.29
N SER A 53 0.23 -19.96 21.44
CA SER A 53 0.26 -19.32 22.76
C SER A 53 -0.44 -17.96 22.71
N ASP A 54 -1.27 -17.69 23.71
CA ASP A 54 -1.89 -16.38 23.92
C ASP A 54 -1.09 -15.50 24.91
N ASN A 55 0.18 -15.83 25.19
CA ASN A 55 1.03 -15.04 26.09
C ASN A 55 1.66 -13.85 25.33
N PRO A 56 1.29 -12.59 25.64
CA PRO A 56 1.80 -11.41 24.95
C PRO A 56 3.31 -11.20 25.14
N LEU A 57 3.87 -11.52 26.31
CA LEU A 57 5.30 -11.36 26.58
C LEU A 57 6.16 -12.29 25.72
N VAL A 58 5.70 -13.53 25.51
CA VAL A 58 6.39 -14.48 24.63
C VAL A 58 6.35 -13.98 23.18
N LEU A 59 5.18 -13.52 22.73
CA LEU A 59 5.03 -12.97 21.39
C LEU A 59 5.89 -11.72 21.18
N GLN A 60 5.96 -10.83 22.17
CA GLN A 60 6.84 -9.65 22.11
C GLN A 60 8.30 -10.07 21.93
N GLY A 61 8.80 -10.99 22.75
CA GLY A 61 10.19 -11.45 22.66
C GLY A 61 10.53 -12.07 21.30
N ILE A 62 9.60 -12.85 20.73
CA ILE A 62 9.77 -13.46 19.40
C ILE A 62 9.72 -12.36 18.31
N ALA A 63 8.80 -11.39 18.43
CA ALA A 63 8.67 -10.30 17.47
C ALA A 63 9.92 -9.40 17.47
N GLU A 64 10.45 -9.05 18.64
CA GLU A 64 11.68 -8.25 18.77
C GLU A 64 12.89 -9.00 18.22
N GLY A 65 13.02 -10.29 18.53
CA GLY A 65 14.07 -11.14 17.99
C GLY A 65 13.97 -11.27 16.45
N PHE A 66 12.77 -11.39 15.91
CA PHE A 66 12.54 -11.44 14.48
C PHE A 66 12.90 -10.10 13.79
N ILE A 67 12.55 -8.97 14.41
CA ILE A 67 12.95 -7.64 13.92
C ILE A 67 14.47 -7.48 13.97
N ALA A 68 15.12 -7.98 15.01
CA ALA A 68 16.59 -7.95 15.11
C ALA A 68 17.27 -8.79 14.01
N GLU A 69 16.69 -9.95 13.66
CA GLU A 69 17.19 -10.79 12.58
C GLU A 69 16.99 -10.12 11.22
N LEU A 70 15.79 -9.56 10.97
CA LEU A 70 15.51 -8.77 9.76
C LEU A 70 16.43 -7.56 9.62
N SER A 71 16.85 -6.94 10.72
CA SER A 71 17.73 -5.76 10.73
C SER A 71 19.15 -6.07 10.26
N LYS A 72 19.53 -7.34 10.16
CA LYS A 72 20.79 -7.76 9.54
C LYS A 72 20.75 -7.73 8.01
N ARG A 73 19.56 -7.60 7.42
CA ARG A 73 19.37 -7.54 5.98
C ARG A 73 19.51 -6.08 5.51
N PRO A 74 20.55 -5.76 4.71
CA PRO A 74 20.78 -4.39 4.27
C PRO A 74 19.70 -3.85 3.32
N GLU A 75 18.91 -4.73 2.72
CA GLU A 75 17.83 -4.39 1.79
C GLU A 75 16.59 -3.79 2.48
N LEU A 76 16.51 -3.91 3.82
CA LEU A 76 15.35 -3.48 4.61
C LEU A 76 15.68 -2.30 5.52
N THR A 77 14.70 -1.44 5.75
CA THR A 77 14.83 -0.27 6.63
C THR A 77 13.53 0.02 7.38
N GLY A 78 13.61 0.81 8.45
CA GLY A 78 12.45 1.23 9.22
C GLY A 78 11.71 0.10 9.92
N LEU A 79 12.41 -1.00 10.19
CA LEU A 79 11.85 -2.20 10.82
C LEU A 79 11.41 -1.91 12.26
N ARG A 80 10.19 -2.30 12.60
CA ARG A 80 9.63 -2.16 13.94
C ARG A 80 8.46 -3.11 14.18
N THR A 81 8.21 -3.35 15.46
CA THR A 81 7.02 -4.05 15.96
C THR A 81 6.18 -3.10 16.81
N SER A 82 4.88 -3.36 16.96
CA SER A 82 3.94 -2.52 17.70
C SER A 82 3.53 -3.07 19.05
N LEU A 83 3.80 -4.36 19.31
CA LEU A 83 3.39 -4.97 20.59
C LEU A 83 4.34 -4.54 21.69
N THR A 84 3.79 -3.94 22.73
CA THR A 84 4.44 -3.68 24.02
C THR A 84 3.63 -4.40 25.09
N ALA A 85 4.17 -5.47 25.65
CA ALA A 85 3.48 -6.33 26.59
C ALA A 85 3.94 -6.11 28.05
N ASP A 86 4.93 -5.24 28.25
CA ASP A 86 5.58 -4.96 29.52
C ASP A 86 5.42 -3.49 29.97
N SER A 87 4.41 -2.80 29.46
CA SER A 87 4.11 -1.42 29.86
C SER A 87 3.78 -1.34 31.36
N PRO A 88 4.33 -0.35 32.10
CA PRO A 88 4.01 -0.15 33.49
C PRO A 88 2.55 0.30 33.65
N GLN A 89 1.80 -0.41 34.46
CA GLN A 89 0.38 -0.15 34.73
C GLN A 89 0.13 -0.07 36.23
N LEU A 90 -0.99 0.54 36.63
CA LEU A 90 -1.50 0.53 37.98
C LEU A 90 -2.75 -0.34 38.04
N LEU A 91 -2.67 -1.45 38.74
CA LEU A 91 -3.83 -2.27 39.07
C LEU A 91 -4.55 -1.69 40.29
N LEU A 92 -5.79 -1.28 40.10
CA LEU A 92 -6.64 -0.74 41.15
C LEU A 92 -7.61 -1.80 41.65
N THR A 93 -7.64 -2.02 42.94
CA THR A 93 -8.58 -2.96 43.56
C THR A 93 -9.46 -2.19 44.54
N VAL A 94 -10.77 -2.23 44.32
CA VAL A 94 -11.77 -1.64 45.21
C VAL A 94 -12.16 -2.65 46.28
N ASP A 95 -12.08 -2.24 47.55
CA ASP A 95 -12.63 -3.00 48.70
C ASP A 95 -14.15 -2.85 48.69
N ARG A 96 -14.83 -3.84 48.11
CA ARG A 96 -16.27 -3.82 47.90
C ARG A 96 -17.06 -3.90 49.22
N ASP A 97 -16.52 -4.66 50.20
CA ASP A 97 -17.21 -4.82 51.51
C ASP A 97 -17.14 -3.49 52.28
N ARG A 98 -16.06 -2.80 52.22
CA ARG A 98 -15.88 -1.47 52.83
C ARG A 98 -16.71 -0.41 52.10
N ALA A 99 -16.79 -0.44 50.77
CA ALA A 99 -17.63 0.46 49.98
C ALA A 99 -19.11 0.28 50.36
N TYR A 100 -19.56 -0.96 50.43
CA TYR A 100 -20.91 -1.28 50.87
C TYR A 100 -21.23 -0.83 52.32
N ALA A 101 -20.31 -1.07 53.25
CA ALA A 101 -20.45 -0.64 54.66
C ALA A 101 -20.52 0.89 54.83
N LEU A 102 -19.88 1.66 53.93
CA LEU A 102 -19.92 3.12 53.92
C LEU A 102 -21.01 3.69 53.02
N GLY A 103 -21.86 2.84 52.42
CA GLY A 103 -22.94 3.24 51.54
C GLY A 103 -22.46 3.89 50.24
N VAL A 104 -21.31 3.48 49.74
CA VAL A 104 -20.73 3.97 48.48
C VAL A 104 -20.96 2.93 47.38
N ASP A 105 -21.45 3.38 46.24
CA ASP A 105 -21.55 2.53 45.06
C ASP A 105 -20.16 2.31 44.44
N VAL A 106 -19.89 1.07 44.10
CA VAL A 106 -18.58 0.67 43.49
C VAL A 106 -18.40 1.31 42.10
N ASP A 107 -19.49 1.46 41.36
CA ASP A 107 -19.49 2.10 40.04
C ASP A 107 -19.11 3.58 40.14
N ASP A 108 -19.62 4.29 41.17
CA ASP A 108 -19.26 5.69 41.42
C ASP A 108 -17.76 5.85 41.76
N VAL A 109 -17.17 4.86 42.44
CA VAL A 109 -15.71 4.84 42.70
C VAL A 109 -14.93 4.76 41.39
N TYR A 110 -15.28 3.81 40.51
CA TYR A 110 -14.61 3.66 39.22
C TYR A 110 -14.83 4.85 38.30
N GLU A 111 -16.05 5.40 38.26
CA GLU A 111 -16.35 6.59 37.45
C GLU A 111 -15.56 7.81 37.92
N THR A 112 -15.45 8.04 39.23
CA THR A 112 -14.68 9.13 39.83
C THR A 112 -13.20 8.99 39.47
N ILE A 113 -12.61 7.80 39.60
CA ILE A 113 -11.20 7.55 39.25
C ILE A 113 -10.99 7.76 37.75
N SER A 114 -11.88 7.23 36.92
CA SER A 114 -11.82 7.37 35.48
C SER A 114 -11.92 8.85 35.02
N ALA A 115 -12.83 9.61 35.62
CA ALA A 115 -12.99 11.03 35.30
C ALA A 115 -11.77 11.85 35.76
N MET A 116 -11.18 11.51 36.90
CA MET A 116 -10.07 12.24 37.48
C MET A 116 -8.74 11.93 36.80
N MET A 117 -8.39 10.66 36.64
CA MET A 117 -7.10 10.20 36.12
C MET A 117 -7.05 10.11 34.59
N GLY A 118 -8.16 9.69 33.99
CA GLY A 118 -8.34 9.59 32.55
C GLY A 118 -9.04 10.82 31.97
N SER A 119 -10.25 10.60 31.47
CA SER A 119 -11.16 11.67 31.06
C SER A 119 -12.57 11.10 31.00
N SER A 120 -13.54 11.92 31.42
CA SER A 120 -14.97 11.61 31.28
C SER A 120 -15.56 12.45 30.14
N TYR A 121 -16.22 11.79 29.22
CA TYR A 121 -16.98 12.44 28.17
C TYR A 121 -18.30 12.97 28.76
N ILE A 122 -18.55 14.27 28.62
CA ILE A 122 -19.73 14.93 29.19
C ILE A 122 -20.77 15.16 28.10
N ASN A 123 -20.38 15.83 27.01
CA ASN A 123 -21.31 16.19 25.93
C ASN A 123 -20.57 16.63 24.68
N ASP A 124 -21.32 16.86 23.60
CA ASP A 124 -20.85 17.50 22.38
C ASP A 124 -21.51 18.86 22.19
N PHE A 125 -20.80 19.82 21.58
CA PHE A 125 -21.40 21.04 21.08
C PHE A 125 -20.92 21.33 19.64
N THR A 126 -21.80 21.94 18.85
CA THR A 126 -21.50 22.30 17.46
C THR A 126 -21.19 23.79 17.37
N ARG A 127 -20.03 24.13 16.77
CA ARG A 127 -19.62 25.50 16.50
C ARG A 127 -19.03 25.57 15.09
N ASN A 128 -19.50 26.52 14.28
CA ASN A 128 -19.04 26.74 12.90
C ASN A 128 -19.09 25.47 12.03
N GLY A 129 -20.14 24.63 12.17
CA GLY A 129 -20.33 23.41 11.42
C GLY A 129 -19.42 22.24 11.82
N LYS A 130 -18.66 22.38 12.92
CA LYS A 130 -17.84 21.31 13.51
C LYS A 130 -18.36 20.95 14.89
N THR A 131 -18.42 19.65 15.16
CA THR A 131 -18.80 19.09 16.47
C THR A 131 -17.54 18.97 17.34
N TYR A 132 -17.60 19.50 18.54
CA TYR A 132 -16.53 19.47 19.55
C TYR A 132 -17.01 18.65 20.75
N ARG A 133 -16.13 17.79 21.24
CA ARG A 133 -16.37 17.02 22.46
C ARG A 133 -16.01 17.83 23.69
N VAL A 134 -16.88 17.79 24.69
CA VAL A 134 -16.61 18.29 26.02
C VAL A 134 -16.15 17.13 26.88
N VAL A 135 -14.94 17.19 27.37
CA VAL A 135 -14.36 16.18 28.27
C VAL A 135 -13.92 16.84 29.56
N MET A 136 -14.10 16.15 30.68
CA MET A 136 -13.72 16.56 32.01
C MET A 136 -12.58 15.68 32.52
N GLN A 137 -11.56 16.27 33.10
CA GLN A 137 -10.47 15.57 33.80
C GLN A 137 -9.86 16.49 34.86
N ALA A 138 -9.14 15.88 35.79
CA ALA A 138 -8.36 16.70 36.77
C ALA A 138 -7.21 17.41 36.06
N GLU A 139 -6.81 18.60 36.63
CA GLU A 139 -5.58 19.25 36.17
C GLU A 139 -4.35 18.34 36.40
N ALA A 140 -3.33 18.50 35.54
CA ALA A 140 -2.14 17.66 35.57
C ALA A 140 -1.48 17.52 36.94
N LYS A 141 -1.42 18.61 37.72
CA LYS A 141 -0.85 18.62 39.06
C LYS A 141 -1.56 17.70 40.08
N TYR A 142 -2.80 17.30 39.79
CA TYR A 142 -3.62 16.42 40.65
C TYR A 142 -3.77 14.99 40.12
N ARG A 143 -3.08 14.66 39.03
CA ARG A 143 -3.09 13.31 38.39
C ARG A 143 -1.72 12.84 37.88
N SER A 144 -0.65 13.48 38.38
CA SER A 144 0.72 13.19 37.94
C SER A 144 1.36 12.01 38.71
N LEU A 145 0.89 11.74 39.92
CA LEU A 145 1.44 10.70 40.78
C LEU A 145 0.36 9.65 41.12
N PRO A 146 0.74 8.37 41.31
CA PRO A 146 -0.19 7.34 41.76
C PRO A 146 -0.88 7.68 43.09
N SER A 147 -0.22 8.41 43.98
CA SER A 147 -0.79 8.89 45.26
C SER A 147 -1.95 9.87 45.07
N ASP A 148 -2.04 10.52 43.90
CA ASP A 148 -3.10 11.51 43.66
C ASP A 148 -4.49 10.86 43.53
N ILE A 149 -4.53 9.55 43.19
CA ILE A 149 -5.77 8.75 43.16
C ILE A 149 -6.51 8.85 44.51
N GLY A 150 -5.78 8.77 45.60
CA GLY A 150 -6.33 8.83 46.95
C GLY A 150 -6.89 10.17 47.39
N ARG A 151 -6.62 11.27 46.65
CA ARG A 151 -7.10 12.62 46.95
C ARG A 151 -8.53 12.87 46.49
N ALA A 152 -9.03 12.06 45.60
CA ALA A 152 -10.43 12.17 45.19
C ALA A 152 -11.37 11.65 46.28
N SER A 153 -12.60 12.11 46.28
CA SER A 153 -13.65 11.65 47.16
C SER A 153 -14.89 11.27 46.35
N VAL A 154 -15.59 10.26 46.79
CA VAL A 154 -16.86 9.80 46.22
C VAL A 154 -17.99 10.07 47.22
N ARG A 155 -19.18 10.30 46.73
CA ARG A 155 -20.37 10.58 47.60
C ARG A 155 -21.03 9.30 48.03
N ALA A 156 -21.19 9.07 49.32
CA ALA A 156 -21.99 8.03 49.87
C ALA A 156 -23.51 8.31 49.74
N SER A 157 -24.35 7.29 49.88
CA SER A 157 -25.80 7.40 49.88
C SER A 157 -26.33 8.25 51.04
N SER A 158 -25.56 8.39 52.14
CA SER A 158 -25.83 9.33 53.24
C SER A 158 -25.61 10.79 52.86
N GLY A 159 -24.95 11.09 51.74
CA GLY A 159 -24.52 12.41 51.30
C GLY A 159 -23.11 12.80 51.77
N GLU A 160 -22.45 12.01 52.59
CA GLU A 160 -21.10 12.24 53.07
C GLU A 160 -20.07 11.96 51.95
N MET A 161 -18.95 12.68 51.97
CA MET A 161 -17.82 12.49 51.05
C MET A 161 -16.81 11.51 51.61
N VAL A 162 -16.63 10.38 50.99
CA VAL A 162 -15.68 9.32 51.40
C VAL A 162 -14.44 9.41 50.54
N PRO A 163 -13.24 9.58 51.14
CA PRO A 163 -11.99 9.56 50.37
C PRO A 163 -11.74 8.24 49.68
N ILE A 164 -11.34 8.28 48.41
CA ILE A 164 -11.05 7.05 47.62
C ILE A 164 -9.92 6.24 48.24
N SER A 165 -8.97 6.88 48.93
CA SER A 165 -7.89 6.20 49.67
C SER A 165 -8.37 5.20 50.71
N THR A 166 -9.61 5.31 51.22
CA THR A 166 -10.19 4.35 52.16
C THR A 166 -10.82 3.15 51.48
N LEU A 167 -11.09 3.23 50.19
CA LEU A 167 -11.83 2.25 49.40
C LEU A 167 -10.97 1.50 48.38
N VAL A 168 -9.81 2.07 48.01
CA VAL A 168 -9.02 1.57 46.87
C VAL A 168 -7.59 1.33 47.30
N THR A 169 -7.08 0.19 46.94
CA THR A 169 -5.64 -0.11 46.95
C THR A 169 -5.11 -0.17 45.54
N TRP A 170 -3.84 0.15 45.33
CA TRP A 170 -3.21 0.07 44.03
C TRP A 170 -1.83 -0.58 44.13
N GLU A 171 -1.47 -1.29 43.08
CA GLU A 171 -0.14 -1.90 42.91
C GLU A 171 0.39 -1.65 41.50
N ARG A 172 1.72 -1.62 41.40
CA ARG A 172 2.37 -1.52 40.08
C ARG A 172 2.49 -2.90 39.47
N VAL A 173 1.92 -3.05 38.28
CA VAL A 173 1.99 -4.27 37.48
C VAL A 173 2.58 -3.94 36.13
N SER A 174 2.98 -4.97 35.39
CA SER A 174 3.39 -4.87 34.01
C SER A 174 2.37 -5.59 33.14
N GLY A 175 1.96 -4.96 32.05
CA GLY A 175 0.94 -5.54 31.18
C GLY A 175 0.95 -4.92 29.78
N PRO A 176 0.22 -5.50 28.84
CA PRO A 176 0.14 -4.99 27.48
C PRO A 176 -0.70 -3.71 27.41
N ASP A 177 -0.22 -2.73 26.64
CA ASP A 177 -0.99 -1.50 26.34
C ASP A 177 -2.24 -1.81 25.52
N SER A 178 -2.09 -2.65 24.50
CA SER A 178 -3.15 -3.13 23.65
C SER A 178 -2.83 -4.51 23.11
N LEU A 179 -3.86 -5.33 22.91
CA LEU A 179 -3.74 -6.64 22.30
C LEU A 179 -4.52 -6.64 20.99
N THR A 180 -3.81 -6.89 19.90
CA THR A 180 -4.43 -7.02 18.58
C THR A 180 -4.51 -8.49 18.21
N ARG A 181 -5.68 -8.88 17.66
CA ARG A 181 -5.87 -10.23 17.08
C ARG A 181 -6.07 -10.12 15.58
N MET A 182 -5.35 -10.96 14.85
CA MET A 182 -5.51 -11.14 13.41
C MET A 182 -6.08 -12.53 13.17
N ASN A 183 -7.24 -12.61 12.49
CA ASN A 183 -7.96 -13.86 12.27
C ASN A 183 -8.22 -14.67 13.56
N GLY A 184 -8.41 -13.99 14.70
CA GLY A 184 -8.63 -14.61 16.00
C GLY A 184 -7.35 -14.92 16.80
N TYR A 185 -6.17 -14.93 16.17
CA TYR A 185 -4.89 -15.20 16.82
C TYR A 185 -4.24 -13.92 17.33
N LEU A 186 -3.55 -14.01 18.47
CA LEU A 186 -2.78 -12.90 19.00
C LEU A 186 -1.68 -12.52 18.01
N GLY A 187 -1.59 -11.22 17.70
CA GLY A 187 -0.69 -10.71 16.69
C GLY A 187 0.09 -9.46 17.11
N SER A 188 1.35 -9.42 16.72
CA SER A 188 2.19 -8.23 16.81
C SER A 188 2.37 -7.66 15.42
N GLN A 189 1.97 -6.42 15.19
CA GLN A 189 2.15 -5.79 13.89
C GLN A 189 3.64 -5.54 13.65
N ILE A 190 4.13 -6.01 12.50
CA ILE A 190 5.47 -5.76 11.98
C ILE A 190 5.37 -4.79 10.80
N MET A 191 6.29 -3.85 10.75
CA MET A 191 6.34 -2.82 9.72
C MET A 191 7.79 -2.61 9.28
N GLY A 192 7.96 -2.27 8.02
CA GLY A 192 9.25 -1.94 7.45
C GLY A 192 9.12 -1.47 6.00
N ALA A 193 10.22 -1.12 5.40
CA ALA A 193 10.28 -0.70 4.00
C ALA A 193 11.53 -1.27 3.32
N ALA A 194 11.48 -1.40 2.00
CA ALA A 194 12.65 -1.64 1.17
C ALA A 194 13.50 -0.36 1.09
N ILE A 195 14.81 -0.50 0.99
CA ILE A 195 15.69 0.62 0.64
C ILE A 195 15.50 1.01 -0.83
N GLN A 196 16.04 2.15 -1.21
CA GLN A 196 15.99 2.60 -2.61
C GLN A 196 16.69 1.59 -3.53
N GLY A 197 16.00 1.20 -4.61
CA GLY A 197 16.49 0.21 -5.59
C GLY A 197 16.05 -1.23 -5.31
N VAL A 198 15.47 -1.53 -4.15
CA VAL A 198 14.87 -2.84 -3.83
C VAL A 198 13.36 -2.78 -4.01
N SER A 199 12.79 -3.79 -4.67
CA SER A 199 11.34 -3.84 -4.87
C SER A 199 10.60 -4.25 -3.59
N SER A 200 9.33 -3.83 -3.47
CA SER A 200 8.44 -4.28 -2.39
C SER A 200 8.27 -5.80 -2.37
N GLY A 201 8.15 -6.43 -3.54
CA GLY A 201 8.08 -7.89 -3.65
C GLY A 201 9.34 -8.60 -3.16
N GLU A 202 10.51 -8.04 -3.43
CA GLU A 202 11.78 -8.56 -2.91
C GLU A 202 11.85 -8.42 -1.40
N ALA A 203 11.43 -7.27 -0.86
CA ALA A 203 11.35 -7.07 0.60
C ALA A 203 10.41 -8.09 1.26
N ILE A 204 9.23 -8.34 0.69
CA ILE A 204 8.28 -9.35 1.16
C ILE A 204 8.94 -10.75 1.15
N ARG A 205 9.64 -11.10 0.07
CA ARG A 205 10.35 -12.38 -0.07
C ARG A 205 11.42 -12.55 1.01
N ILE A 206 12.24 -11.53 1.27
CA ILE A 206 13.28 -11.54 2.30
C ILE A 206 12.67 -11.74 3.70
N VAL A 207 11.57 -11.06 3.99
CA VAL A 207 10.86 -11.22 5.27
C VAL A 207 10.31 -12.64 5.42
N GLU A 208 9.71 -13.22 4.36
CA GLU A 208 9.18 -14.60 4.39
C GLU A 208 10.29 -15.65 4.51
N GLU A 209 11.42 -15.48 3.84
CA GLU A 209 12.57 -16.36 3.98
C GLU A 209 13.11 -16.31 5.42
N THR A 210 13.34 -15.10 5.94
CA THR A 210 13.80 -14.92 7.32
C THR A 210 12.78 -15.50 8.33
N ALA A 211 11.48 -15.32 8.08
CA ALA A 211 10.42 -15.89 8.92
C ALA A 211 10.47 -17.43 8.94
N ARG A 212 10.69 -18.06 7.79
CA ARG A 212 10.80 -19.51 7.67
C ARG A 212 12.00 -20.08 8.45
N ASP A 213 13.13 -19.33 8.42
CA ASP A 213 14.36 -19.77 9.02
C ASP A 213 14.43 -19.50 10.54
N TYR A 214 13.81 -18.41 10.99
CA TYR A 214 13.94 -17.91 12.36
C TYR A 214 12.75 -18.26 13.26
N LEU A 215 11.52 -18.22 12.75
CA LEU A 215 10.34 -18.34 13.60
C LEU A 215 10.12 -19.78 14.10
N PRO A 216 9.81 -19.94 15.40
CA PRO A 216 9.45 -21.25 15.95
C PRO A 216 8.13 -21.77 15.35
N PRO A 217 7.88 -23.09 15.39
CA PRO A 217 6.58 -23.66 15.03
C PRO A 217 5.42 -22.99 15.77
N GLY A 218 4.33 -22.69 15.05
CA GLY A 218 3.17 -22.00 15.59
C GLY A 218 3.21 -20.47 15.46
N TYR A 219 4.25 -19.91 14.86
CA TYR A 219 4.34 -18.48 14.54
C TYR A 219 4.44 -18.29 13.03
N GLN A 220 3.70 -17.31 12.50
CA GLN A 220 3.73 -17.02 11.08
C GLN A 220 3.46 -15.54 10.79
N VAL A 221 3.90 -15.08 9.62
CA VAL A 221 3.67 -13.71 9.16
C VAL A 221 2.43 -13.69 8.27
N GLU A 222 1.44 -12.89 8.66
CA GLU A 222 0.25 -12.61 7.87
C GLU A 222 0.31 -11.18 7.33
N TRP A 223 0.24 -11.05 6.03
CA TRP A 223 0.34 -9.75 5.35
C TRP A 223 -0.97 -8.98 5.38
N ILE A 224 -0.87 -7.64 5.49
CA ILE A 224 -2.00 -6.71 5.40
C ILE A 224 -1.71 -5.58 4.40
N GLY A 225 -2.76 -4.84 4.02
CA GLY A 225 -2.63 -3.68 3.15
C GLY A 225 -1.99 -3.99 1.81
N GLN A 226 -1.02 -3.17 1.40
CA GLN A 226 -0.36 -3.28 0.10
C GLN A 226 0.38 -4.63 -0.07
N ALA A 227 1.09 -5.10 0.95
CA ALA A 227 1.83 -6.35 0.90
C ALA A 227 0.91 -7.57 0.67
N TYR A 228 -0.28 -7.58 1.28
CA TYR A 228 -1.30 -8.59 1.03
C TYR A 228 -1.77 -8.58 -0.43
N HIS A 229 -2.07 -7.41 -0.96
CA HIS A 229 -2.50 -7.28 -2.35
C HIS A 229 -1.39 -7.66 -3.33
N GLU A 230 -0.15 -7.25 -3.06
CA GLU A 230 0.99 -7.56 -3.91
C GLU A 230 1.25 -9.06 -3.98
N LYS A 231 1.21 -9.76 -2.84
CA LYS A 231 1.35 -11.22 -2.79
C LYS A 231 0.22 -11.93 -3.52
N ARG A 232 -1.02 -11.46 -3.36
CA ARG A 232 -2.19 -12.05 -4.02
C ARG A 232 -2.23 -11.77 -5.52
N ILE A 233 -1.87 -10.56 -5.93
CA ILE A 233 -1.89 -10.14 -7.34
C ILE A 233 -0.64 -10.68 -8.07
N GLY A 234 0.52 -10.74 -7.43
CA GLY A 234 1.74 -11.29 -8.02
C GLY A 234 1.56 -12.70 -8.59
N ALA A 235 0.75 -13.52 -7.93
CA ALA A 235 0.39 -14.84 -8.41
C ALA A 235 -0.63 -14.82 -9.57
N SER A 236 -1.42 -13.76 -9.73
CA SER A 236 -2.49 -13.64 -10.73
C SER A 236 -2.18 -12.69 -11.88
N SER A 237 -1.08 -11.95 -11.84
CA SER A 237 -0.72 -10.99 -12.90
C SER A 237 -0.56 -11.66 -14.26
N ALA A 238 0.13 -12.79 -14.31
CA ALA A 238 0.32 -13.55 -15.55
C ALA A 238 -1.02 -14.00 -16.16
N THR A 239 -1.96 -14.42 -15.32
CA THR A 239 -3.32 -14.80 -15.77
C THR A 239 -4.12 -13.59 -16.25
N ALA A 240 -3.99 -12.43 -15.58
CA ALA A 240 -4.64 -11.19 -16.00
C ALA A 240 -4.10 -10.70 -17.36
N PHE A 241 -2.78 -10.73 -17.57
CA PHE A 241 -2.17 -10.40 -18.86
C PHE A 241 -2.59 -11.39 -19.96
N GLY A 242 -2.53 -12.69 -19.67
CA GLY A 242 -2.97 -13.75 -20.60
C GLY A 242 -4.43 -13.59 -20.98
N PHE A 243 -5.31 -13.35 -20.01
CA PHE A 243 -6.73 -13.13 -20.25
C PHE A 243 -6.98 -11.83 -21.06
N GLY A 244 -6.28 -10.74 -20.73
CA GLY A 244 -6.36 -9.47 -21.47
C GLY A 244 -5.96 -9.63 -22.94
N LEU A 245 -4.84 -10.31 -23.19
CA LEU A 245 -4.40 -10.64 -24.55
C LEU A 245 -5.38 -11.56 -25.28
N LEU A 246 -5.94 -12.58 -24.62
CA LEU A 246 -6.94 -13.47 -25.18
C LEU A 246 -8.21 -12.72 -25.59
N VAL A 247 -8.76 -11.89 -24.68
CA VAL A 247 -9.96 -11.12 -24.96
C VAL A 247 -9.71 -10.14 -26.12
N MET A 248 -8.58 -9.44 -26.12
CA MET A 248 -8.17 -8.57 -27.22
C MET A 248 -8.10 -9.37 -28.55
N PHE A 249 -7.45 -10.53 -28.52
CA PHE A 249 -7.34 -11.41 -29.70
C PHE A 249 -8.72 -11.83 -30.22
N LEU A 250 -9.63 -12.26 -29.34
CA LEU A 250 -10.98 -12.70 -29.72
C LEU A 250 -11.82 -11.55 -30.30
N ILE A 251 -11.74 -10.35 -29.71
CA ILE A 251 -12.42 -9.15 -30.23
C ILE A 251 -11.91 -8.84 -31.64
N LEU A 252 -10.59 -8.87 -31.84
CA LEU A 252 -10.00 -8.61 -33.16
C LEU A 252 -10.34 -9.71 -34.18
N ALA A 253 -10.38 -10.98 -33.75
CA ALA A 253 -10.78 -12.09 -34.59
C ALA A 253 -12.24 -11.96 -35.06
N ALA A 254 -13.13 -11.48 -34.19
CA ALA A 254 -14.50 -11.16 -34.53
C ALA A 254 -14.61 -9.95 -35.47
N LEU A 255 -13.81 -8.89 -35.22
CA LEU A 255 -13.79 -7.68 -36.05
C LEU A 255 -13.30 -7.94 -37.48
N TYR A 256 -12.22 -8.71 -37.62
CA TYR A 256 -11.62 -9.00 -38.94
C TYR A 256 -12.21 -10.24 -39.62
N GLU A 257 -13.13 -10.95 -38.96
CA GLU A 257 -13.67 -12.24 -39.47
C GLU A 257 -12.58 -13.25 -39.86
N ARG A 258 -11.39 -13.17 -39.24
CA ARG A 258 -10.20 -13.96 -39.51
C ARG A 258 -9.38 -14.19 -38.27
N TRP A 259 -8.75 -15.34 -38.16
CA TRP A 259 -7.87 -15.69 -37.04
C TRP A 259 -6.41 -15.26 -37.23
N SER A 260 -5.99 -14.98 -38.46
CA SER A 260 -4.59 -14.69 -38.78
C SER A 260 -4.19 -13.24 -38.54
N LEU A 261 -5.05 -12.26 -38.82
CA LEU A 261 -4.73 -10.85 -38.69
C LEU A 261 -4.56 -10.39 -37.23
N PRO A 262 -5.38 -10.84 -36.28
CA PRO A 262 -5.16 -10.52 -34.87
C PRO A 262 -3.77 -10.91 -34.36
N ILE A 263 -3.16 -11.96 -34.88
CA ILE A 263 -1.80 -12.36 -34.49
C ILE A 263 -0.78 -11.27 -34.80
N ALA A 264 -0.91 -10.58 -35.95
CA ALA A 264 -0.01 -9.46 -36.29
C ALA A 264 -0.11 -8.29 -35.30
N VAL A 265 -1.33 -8.05 -34.77
CA VAL A 265 -1.54 -7.02 -33.74
C VAL A 265 -0.97 -7.43 -32.39
N VAL A 266 -1.20 -8.70 -31.98
CA VAL A 266 -0.70 -9.22 -30.70
C VAL A 266 0.83 -9.23 -30.65
N LEU A 267 1.50 -9.55 -31.78
CA LEU A 267 2.96 -9.52 -31.90
C LEU A 267 3.58 -8.14 -31.74
N ALA A 268 2.78 -7.05 -31.77
CA ALA A 268 3.27 -5.72 -31.47
C ALA A 268 3.46 -5.47 -29.95
N VAL A 269 2.70 -6.18 -29.09
CA VAL A 269 2.70 -5.98 -27.65
C VAL A 269 4.06 -6.24 -26.98
N PRO A 270 4.82 -7.30 -27.33
CA PRO A 270 6.16 -7.55 -26.74
C PRO A 270 7.13 -6.39 -26.88
N TYR A 271 7.08 -5.60 -27.97
CA TYR A 271 7.96 -4.45 -28.12
C TYR A 271 7.61 -3.32 -27.16
N ALA A 272 6.34 -3.13 -26.88
CA ALA A 272 5.89 -2.17 -25.88
C ALA A 272 6.34 -2.58 -24.48
N PHE A 273 6.26 -3.87 -24.15
CA PHE A 273 6.75 -4.40 -22.88
C PHE A 273 8.28 -4.25 -22.76
N LEU A 274 9.01 -4.52 -23.83
CA LEU A 274 10.46 -4.29 -23.87
C LEU A 274 10.79 -2.82 -23.56
N GLY A 275 10.10 -1.88 -24.20
CA GLY A 275 10.29 -0.46 -23.94
C GLY A 275 9.94 -0.04 -22.51
N ALA A 276 8.85 -0.57 -21.96
CA ALA A 276 8.44 -0.31 -20.59
C ALA A 276 9.48 -0.83 -19.58
N MET A 277 9.95 -2.08 -19.76
CA MET A 277 10.98 -2.67 -18.90
C MET A 277 12.31 -1.94 -19.00
N THR A 278 12.71 -1.54 -20.20
CA THR A 278 13.94 -0.76 -20.42
C THR A 278 13.86 0.59 -19.72
N ALA A 279 12.73 1.28 -19.78
CA ALA A 279 12.55 2.57 -19.11
C ALA A 279 12.59 2.45 -17.58
N VAL A 280 11.98 1.42 -17.01
CA VAL A 280 12.02 1.10 -15.59
C VAL A 280 13.44 0.77 -15.15
N TRP A 281 14.16 -0.04 -15.92
CA TRP A 281 15.55 -0.38 -15.65
C TRP A 281 16.48 0.84 -15.69
N LEU A 282 16.35 1.70 -16.72
CA LEU A 282 17.16 2.92 -16.84
C LEU A 282 16.91 3.92 -15.71
N ARG A 283 15.69 3.94 -15.17
CA ARG A 283 15.34 4.83 -14.05
C ARG A 283 15.68 4.23 -12.69
N GLY A 284 16.05 2.96 -12.61
CA GLY A 284 16.31 2.25 -11.35
C GLY A 284 15.07 2.07 -10.49
N THR A 285 13.86 2.00 -11.12
CA THR A 285 12.62 1.72 -10.42
C THR A 285 12.31 0.22 -10.45
N ALA A 286 11.53 -0.26 -9.48
CA ALA A 286 11.21 -1.66 -9.35
C ALA A 286 9.96 -2.05 -10.18
N ASN A 287 9.83 -3.34 -10.49
CA ASN A 287 8.60 -3.92 -11.03
C ASN A 287 7.59 -4.12 -9.89
N ASP A 288 6.82 -3.09 -9.61
CA ASP A 288 5.77 -3.09 -8.61
C ASP A 288 4.37 -3.25 -9.24
N ILE A 289 3.34 -3.29 -8.39
CA ILE A 289 1.96 -3.42 -8.82
C ILE A 289 1.51 -2.26 -9.73
N TYR A 290 2.03 -1.05 -9.51
CA TYR A 290 1.67 0.13 -10.29
C TYR A 290 2.24 0.06 -11.70
N PHE A 291 3.47 -0.43 -11.83
CA PHE A 291 4.07 -0.72 -13.13
C PHE A 291 3.27 -1.78 -13.88
N GLN A 292 2.83 -2.85 -13.21
CA GLN A 292 2.03 -3.92 -13.83
C GLN A 292 0.67 -3.42 -14.32
N ILE A 293 0.02 -2.53 -13.57
CA ILE A 293 -1.21 -1.84 -14.04
C ILE A 293 -0.90 -1.02 -15.30
N GLY A 294 0.22 -0.29 -15.31
CA GLY A 294 0.69 0.44 -16.49
C GLY A 294 0.90 -0.46 -17.71
N LEU A 295 1.48 -1.64 -17.52
CA LEU A 295 1.64 -2.63 -18.59
C LEU A 295 0.30 -3.13 -19.15
N LEU A 296 -0.71 -3.33 -18.30
CA LEU A 296 -2.04 -3.74 -18.75
C LEU A 296 -2.69 -2.67 -19.66
N VAL A 297 -2.61 -1.40 -19.24
CA VAL A 297 -3.08 -0.27 -20.06
C VAL A 297 -2.31 -0.20 -21.39
N LEU A 298 -1.03 -0.48 -21.37
CA LEU A 298 -0.14 -0.43 -22.53
C LEU A 298 -0.53 -1.46 -23.61
N ILE A 299 -1.10 -2.62 -23.25
CA ILE A 299 -1.63 -3.61 -24.20
C ILE A 299 -2.65 -2.94 -25.13
N GLY A 300 -3.66 -2.27 -24.57
CA GLY A 300 -4.70 -1.61 -25.33
C GLY A 300 -4.19 -0.46 -26.20
N LEU A 301 -3.26 0.33 -25.66
CA LEU A 301 -2.68 1.47 -26.38
C LEU A 301 -1.80 1.02 -27.56
N THR A 302 -1.03 -0.05 -27.40
CA THR A 302 -0.20 -0.63 -28.46
C THR A 302 -1.07 -1.26 -29.55
N ALA A 303 -2.08 -2.01 -29.12
CA ALA A 303 -3.02 -2.64 -30.07
C ALA A 303 -3.67 -1.58 -30.97
N LYS A 304 -4.08 -0.43 -30.45
CA LYS A 304 -4.67 0.67 -31.24
C LYS A 304 -3.77 1.07 -32.41
N ASN A 305 -2.46 1.22 -32.18
CA ASN A 305 -1.52 1.63 -33.23
C ASN A 305 -1.39 0.54 -34.30
N ALA A 306 -1.31 -0.71 -33.89
CA ALA A 306 -1.23 -1.85 -34.80
C ALA A 306 -2.52 -2.06 -35.60
N ILE A 307 -3.69 -1.91 -34.98
CA ILE A 307 -5.00 -2.01 -35.62
C ILE A 307 -5.12 -1.02 -36.78
N LEU A 308 -4.72 0.24 -36.56
CA LEU A 308 -4.80 1.28 -37.59
C LEU A 308 -4.00 0.94 -38.86
N ILE A 309 -2.88 0.25 -38.74
CA ILE A 309 -2.05 -0.19 -39.88
C ILE A 309 -2.66 -1.40 -40.53
N VAL A 310 -3.03 -2.43 -39.75
CA VAL A 310 -3.55 -3.71 -40.24
C VAL A 310 -4.87 -3.51 -40.98
N GLU A 311 -5.80 -2.75 -40.41
CA GLU A 311 -7.11 -2.46 -40.99
C GLU A 311 -6.97 -1.75 -42.34
N TYR A 312 -6.12 -0.72 -42.41
CA TYR A 312 -5.91 0.04 -43.62
C TYR A 312 -5.17 -0.77 -44.70
N ALA A 313 -4.24 -1.64 -44.29
CA ALA A 313 -3.57 -2.57 -45.21
C ALA A 313 -4.55 -3.61 -45.77
N GLU A 314 -5.45 -4.12 -44.94
CA GLU A 314 -6.51 -5.03 -45.41
C GLU A 314 -7.46 -4.33 -46.40
N GLN A 315 -7.91 -3.12 -46.09
CA GLN A 315 -8.72 -2.30 -46.99
C GLN A 315 -8.03 -2.10 -48.35
N LYS A 316 -6.74 -1.78 -48.38
CA LYS A 316 -5.96 -1.63 -49.60
C LYS A 316 -5.82 -2.91 -50.42
N MET A 317 -5.75 -4.05 -49.74
CA MET A 317 -5.77 -5.34 -50.42
C MET A 317 -7.13 -5.66 -51.07
N GLU A 318 -8.22 -5.30 -50.40
CA GLU A 318 -9.59 -5.58 -50.89
C GLU A 318 -10.04 -4.60 -51.98
N GLU A 319 -9.81 -3.31 -51.78
CA GLU A 319 -10.26 -2.26 -52.72
C GLU A 319 -9.35 -2.11 -53.95
N ASP A 320 -8.04 -2.02 -53.74
CA ASP A 320 -7.06 -1.78 -54.78
C ASP A 320 -6.46 -3.05 -55.39
N GLY A 321 -6.77 -4.24 -54.85
CA GLY A 321 -6.24 -5.53 -55.30
C GLY A 321 -4.73 -5.71 -55.10
N LYS A 322 -4.08 -4.88 -54.27
CA LYS A 322 -2.64 -4.83 -54.05
C LYS A 322 -2.13 -6.12 -53.36
N GLY A 323 -0.85 -6.41 -53.55
CA GLY A 323 -0.19 -7.49 -52.81
C GLY A 323 -0.05 -7.12 -51.35
N PRO A 324 0.07 -8.13 -50.44
CA PRO A 324 0.20 -7.89 -48.99
C PRO A 324 1.36 -6.95 -48.61
N PHE A 325 2.47 -7.03 -49.33
CA PHE A 325 3.66 -6.21 -49.11
C PHE A 325 3.42 -4.73 -49.48
N ASP A 326 2.89 -4.46 -50.71
CA ASP A 326 2.63 -3.12 -51.16
C ASP A 326 1.53 -2.43 -50.34
N ALA A 327 0.48 -3.19 -50.00
CA ALA A 327 -0.60 -2.72 -49.15
C ALA A 327 -0.10 -2.32 -47.75
N ALA A 328 0.80 -3.15 -47.15
CA ALA A 328 1.36 -2.87 -45.84
C ALA A 328 2.25 -1.62 -45.80
N ILE A 329 3.11 -1.43 -46.82
CA ILE A 329 3.98 -0.25 -46.90
C ILE A 329 3.15 1.03 -47.07
N GLU A 330 2.17 1.01 -47.97
CA GLU A 330 1.30 2.16 -48.23
C GLU A 330 0.48 2.49 -46.99
N ALA A 331 -0.10 1.50 -46.33
CA ALA A 331 -0.84 1.66 -45.08
C ALA A 331 0.04 2.29 -43.99
N ALA A 332 1.26 1.78 -43.81
CA ALA A 332 2.19 2.33 -42.84
C ALA A 332 2.54 3.79 -43.12
N GLY A 333 2.80 4.14 -44.38
CA GLY A 333 3.10 5.51 -44.79
C GLY A 333 1.94 6.49 -44.54
N LEU A 334 0.72 6.11 -44.92
CA LEU A 334 -0.48 6.94 -44.76
C LEU A 334 -0.92 7.07 -43.29
N ARG A 335 -0.74 6.02 -42.50
CA ARG A 335 -1.14 6.00 -41.08
C ARG A 335 -0.05 6.49 -40.13
N LEU A 336 1.19 6.66 -40.59
CA LEU A 336 2.29 7.09 -39.72
C LEU A 336 2.01 8.42 -39.02
N ARG A 337 1.52 9.43 -39.76
CA ARG A 337 1.22 10.76 -39.21
C ARG A 337 0.11 10.72 -38.14
N PRO A 338 -1.06 10.10 -38.34
CA PRO A 338 -2.09 9.94 -37.31
C PRO A 338 -1.59 9.18 -36.08
N ILE A 339 -0.80 8.10 -36.26
CA ILE A 339 -0.23 7.31 -35.15
C ILE A 339 0.73 8.17 -34.34
N LEU A 340 1.66 8.87 -34.98
CA LEU A 340 2.60 9.76 -34.29
C LEU A 340 1.88 10.88 -33.54
N MET A 341 0.88 11.51 -34.11
CA MET A 341 0.10 12.58 -33.46
C MET A 341 -0.56 12.06 -32.17
N THR A 342 -1.26 10.93 -32.25
CA THR A 342 -1.99 10.38 -31.08
C THR A 342 -1.03 9.83 -30.02
N SER A 343 0.05 9.18 -30.43
CA SER A 343 1.03 8.61 -29.49
C SER A 343 1.83 9.72 -28.80
N LEU A 344 2.28 10.75 -29.51
CA LEU A 344 2.99 11.88 -28.91
C LEU A 344 2.09 12.67 -27.95
N ALA A 345 0.82 12.90 -28.34
CA ALA A 345 -0.14 13.54 -27.43
C ALA A 345 -0.32 12.75 -26.13
N PHE A 346 -0.39 11.41 -26.22
CA PHE A 346 -0.49 10.55 -25.05
C PHE A 346 0.80 10.54 -24.21
N ILE A 347 1.98 10.43 -24.85
CA ILE A 347 3.29 10.49 -24.19
C ILE A 347 3.45 11.80 -23.41
N LEU A 348 3.10 12.94 -24.05
CA LEU A 348 3.13 14.24 -23.39
C LEU A 348 2.11 14.32 -22.24
N GLY A 349 0.93 13.71 -22.40
CA GLY A 349 -0.10 13.62 -21.34
C GLY A 349 0.34 12.81 -20.12
N VAL A 350 1.20 11.80 -20.29
CA VAL A 350 1.75 10.99 -19.19
C VAL A 350 2.99 11.63 -18.55
N THR A 351 3.67 12.56 -19.24
CA THR A 351 4.88 13.22 -18.73
C THR A 351 4.71 13.84 -17.33
N PRO A 352 3.58 14.50 -16.96
CA PRO A 352 3.39 14.99 -15.60
C PRO A 352 3.45 13.90 -14.52
N MET A 353 3.11 12.65 -14.86
CA MET A 353 3.25 11.51 -13.91
C MET A 353 4.69 11.17 -13.65
N LEU A 354 5.57 11.31 -14.64
CA LEU A 354 7.03 11.09 -14.49
C LEU A 354 7.70 12.14 -13.62
N LEU A 355 7.16 13.36 -13.61
CA LEU A 355 7.70 14.52 -12.90
C LEU A 355 6.95 14.81 -11.59
N ALA A 356 5.98 13.96 -11.22
CA ALA A 356 5.16 14.15 -10.04
C ALA A 356 5.99 14.22 -8.77
N THR A 357 5.62 15.13 -7.86
CA THR A 357 6.25 15.30 -6.55
C THR A 357 5.20 15.19 -5.44
N GLY A 358 5.64 14.98 -4.20
CA GLY A 358 4.76 14.91 -3.04
C GLY A 358 4.16 13.52 -2.81
N ALA A 359 3.12 13.45 -1.97
CA ALA A 359 2.47 12.21 -1.60
C ALA A 359 1.99 11.42 -2.82
N GLY A 360 2.27 10.11 -2.86
CA GLY A 360 1.92 9.22 -3.98
C GLY A 360 2.76 9.42 -5.25
N SER A 361 3.86 10.18 -5.22
CA SER A 361 4.74 10.37 -6.39
C SER A 361 5.37 9.06 -6.84
N ALA A 362 5.75 8.17 -5.92
CA ALA A 362 6.37 6.89 -6.24
C ALA A 362 5.46 6.00 -7.13
N ALA A 363 4.17 5.89 -6.79
CA ALA A 363 3.21 5.14 -7.59
C ALA A 363 3.01 5.75 -9.00
N ARG A 364 2.94 7.09 -9.06
CA ARG A 364 2.83 7.80 -10.35
C ARG A 364 4.09 7.65 -11.19
N HIS A 365 5.27 7.69 -10.57
CA HIS A 365 6.54 7.45 -11.24
C HIS A 365 6.62 6.04 -11.81
N SER A 366 6.27 5.02 -11.02
CA SER A 366 6.33 3.63 -11.45
C SER A 366 5.40 3.38 -12.65
N MET A 367 4.11 3.72 -12.54
CA MET A 367 3.15 3.60 -13.63
C MET A 367 3.54 4.46 -14.83
N GLY A 368 3.85 5.74 -14.61
CA GLY A 368 4.17 6.70 -15.68
C GLY A 368 5.42 6.30 -16.45
N THR A 369 6.46 5.81 -15.78
CA THR A 369 7.71 5.37 -16.45
C THR A 369 7.46 4.18 -17.36
N GLY A 370 6.72 3.17 -16.90
CA GLY A 370 6.37 2.01 -17.71
C GLY A 370 5.56 2.39 -18.95
N VAL A 371 4.50 3.19 -18.76
CA VAL A 371 3.63 3.61 -19.86
C VAL A 371 4.38 4.52 -20.84
N PHE A 372 5.17 5.47 -20.37
CA PHE A 372 5.98 6.35 -21.20
C PHE A 372 6.98 5.57 -22.07
N GLY A 373 7.81 4.72 -21.47
CA GLY A 373 8.80 3.91 -22.19
C GLY A 373 8.16 2.92 -23.14
N GLY A 374 7.08 2.27 -22.70
CA GLY A 374 6.33 1.35 -23.53
C GLY A 374 5.67 2.01 -24.74
N MET A 375 5.08 3.20 -24.56
CA MET A 375 4.51 3.97 -25.66
C MET A 375 5.56 4.48 -26.65
N LEU A 376 6.75 4.87 -26.18
CA LEU A 376 7.86 5.21 -27.08
C LEU A 376 8.22 4.01 -27.96
N ALA A 377 8.45 2.85 -27.37
CA ALA A 377 8.79 1.64 -28.13
C ALA A 377 7.63 1.19 -29.05
N ALA A 378 6.38 1.24 -28.57
CA ALA A 378 5.22 0.94 -29.39
C ALA A 378 5.08 1.88 -30.57
N THR A 379 5.40 3.15 -30.40
CA THR A 379 5.29 4.15 -31.49
C THR A 379 6.38 3.98 -32.53
N PHE A 380 7.63 3.83 -32.12
CA PHE A 380 8.75 3.80 -33.06
C PHE A 380 9.10 2.39 -33.53
N ILE A 381 9.12 1.40 -32.61
CA ILE A 381 9.54 0.04 -32.95
C ILE A 381 8.38 -0.77 -33.53
N SER A 382 7.25 -0.85 -32.80
CA SER A 382 6.10 -1.67 -33.28
C SER A 382 5.58 -1.19 -34.62
N THR A 383 5.55 0.13 -34.87
CA THR A 383 5.05 0.68 -36.14
C THR A 383 5.87 0.21 -37.33
N ILE A 384 7.17 -0.07 -37.15
CA ILE A 384 8.05 -0.62 -38.20
C ILE A 384 7.77 -2.11 -38.42
N PHE A 385 7.55 -2.87 -37.32
CA PHE A 385 7.38 -4.31 -37.39
C PHE A 385 5.96 -4.78 -37.73
N VAL A 386 4.94 -4.01 -37.41
CA VAL A 386 3.54 -4.36 -37.72
C VAL A 386 3.31 -4.62 -39.21
N PRO A 387 3.79 -3.79 -40.16
CA PRO A 387 3.69 -4.10 -41.59
C PRO A 387 4.34 -5.44 -41.98
N VAL A 388 5.48 -5.79 -41.37
CA VAL A 388 6.16 -7.07 -41.62
C VAL A 388 5.32 -8.23 -41.12
N PHE A 389 4.77 -8.13 -39.92
CA PHE A 389 3.86 -9.17 -39.37
C PHE A 389 2.61 -9.30 -40.21
N PHE A 390 2.05 -8.19 -40.69
CA PHE A 390 0.91 -8.22 -41.59
C PHE A 390 1.23 -9.03 -42.86
N THR A 391 2.38 -8.82 -43.49
CA THR A 391 2.75 -9.56 -44.70
C THR A 391 2.88 -11.07 -44.48
N TRP A 392 3.28 -11.52 -43.28
CA TRP A 392 3.40 -12.93 -42.94
C TRP A 392 2.02 -13.63 -42.79
N PHE A 393 1.06 -12.86 -42.22
CA PHE A 393 -0.25 -13.44 -41.86
C PHE A 393 -1.36 -13.08 -42.84
N ALA A 394 -1.20 -12.07 -43.71
CA ALA A 394 -2.17 -11.71 -44.73
C ALA A 394 -2.10 -12.66 -45.92
N LYS A 395 -3.13 -13.45 -46.10
CA LYS A 395 -3.32 -14.27 -47.31
C LYS A 395 -4.26 -13.55 -48.29
N LYS A 396 -3.88 -13.51 -49.58
CA LYS A 396 -4.81 -13.05 -50.62
C LYS A 396 -6.13 -13.82 -50.53
N ARG A 397 -7.22 -13.10 -50.36
CA ARG A 397 -8.56 -13.68 -50.48
C ARG A 397 -8.73 -14.11 -51.97
N LYS A 398 -8.92 -15.39 -52.22
CA LYS A 398 -9.34 -15.80 -53.56
C LYS A 398 -10.66 -15.08 -53.83
N ALA A 399 -10.69 -14.23 -54.86
CA ALA A 399 -11.92 -13.57 -55.30
C ALA A 399 -12.99 -14.63 -55.45
N LYS A 400 -14.06 -14.58 -54.66
CA LYS A 400 -15.27 -15.30 -54.94
C LYS A 400 -15.82 -14.72 -56.28
N ARG A 401 -15.69 -15.50 -57.33
CA ARG A 401 -16.46 -15.29 -58.57
C ARG A 401 -17.93 -15.48 -58.29
#